data_7fb21c40a7b710e9134b8f7f80993863
#
_entry.id   7fb21c40a7b710e9134b8f7f80993863
#
_cell.length_a   1.000
_cell.length_b   1.000
_cell.length_c   1.000
_cell.angle_alpha   90.00
_cell.angle_beta   90.00
_cell.angle_gamma   90.00
#
_symmetry.space_group_name_H-M   'P 1'
#
loop_
_entity.id
_entity.type
_entity.pdbx_description
1 polymer ?
#
loop_
_entity_poly.entity_id
_entity_poly.type
_entity_poly.pdbx_seq_one_letter_code
_entity_poly.pdbx_strand_id
1 'polypeptide(L)'
;MNFTAPAFVLLFPIVLALHWMLPPNRRWVLLLAASLGFYAVGSPQALPLLAGITLGTYAAALGIAKSKTQTAKKLWLTCAAVLCIGCLCLFKYAGIFRTDMPLLLPAGISFYTFQTLSYVIDIYRGRLMPEKHLGYYALFVSFFPQLVAGPIERSTALLPQLHAQERRMDSSGWLWMVRGFAKKLLLADTAAVFVDSVYASPADASGPAVLLATLLFAGQIYWDFSGYSDIAVGAAALLGVRLSRNFDHPYRADSLRDFWRRWHISLTRWFTDYVYIPLGGSRRGTARLAVNTMVVFLLSGLWHGAALHFVVWGGVHGALLLLEKALTPCGGKHKARTRTAVCLRHAYTFSLVCIAWVFFRAASVSDALLLLSRLPVDWSLSTLHTTLLSIGIQPVAELGLGALCLHLLPETSSAAPSPRSILAFCLLALTVVAAWFSTLHTGTTNAFIYFQF
;
A
#
# COMPACT_ATOMS: atom_id res chain seq x y z
N MET A 1 4.23 7.91 -10.95
CA MET A 1 5.28 8.74 -10.29
C MET A 1 5.94 7.91 -9.20
N ASN A 2 7.28 7.85 -9.19
CA ASN A 2 8.06 7.13 -8.17
C ASN A 2 8.68 8.18 -7.23
N PHE A 3 8.55 8.03 -5.91
CA PHE A 3 9.17 8.94 -4.94
C PHE A 3 10.71 8.91 -4.98
N THR A 4 11.30 7.83 -5.46
CA THR A 4 12.75 7.73 -5.67
C THR A 4 13.21 8.38 -6.97
N ALA A 5 12.29 8.80 -7.85
CA ALA A 5 12.64 9.48 -9.10
C ALA A 5 13.27 10.85 -8.83
N PRO A 6 14.30 11.25 -9.62
CA PRO A 6 14.93 12.57 -9.50
C PRO A 6 13.93 13.73 -9.52
N ALA A 7 12.89 13.62 -10.33
CA ALA A 7 11.84 14.63 -10.40
C ALA A 7 11.18 14.90 -9.04
N PHE A 8 10.90 13.85 -8.24
CA PHE A 8 10.33 14.05 -6.91
C PHE A 8 11.36 14.64 -5.94
N VAL A 9 12.56 14.05 -5.88
CA VAL A 9 13.60 14.44 -4.92
C VAL A 9 14.03 15.89 -5.13
N LEU A 10 14.08 16.37 -6.38
CA LEU A 10 14.48 17.74 -6.70
C LEU A 10 13.33 18.76 -6.61
N LEU A 11 12.11 18.36 -7.05
CA LEU A 11 10.98 19.30 -7.10
C LEU A 11 10.24 19.42 -5.77
N PHE A 12 10.22 18.38 -4.93
CA PHE A 12 9.52 18.43 -3.66
C PHE A 12 10.01 19.52 -2.70
N PRO A 13 11.34 19.74 -2.48
CA PRO A 13 11.83 20.86 -1.68
C PRO A 13 11.41 22.22 -2.22
N ILE A 14 11.35 22.40 -3.54
CA ILE A 14 10.88 23.64 -4.19
C ILE A 14 9.40 23.86 -3.90
N VAL A 15 8.58 22.82 -4.08
CA VAL A 15 7.14 22.87 -3.76
C VAL A 15 6.92 23.17 -2.29
N LEU A 16 7.70 22.56 -1.39
CA LEU A 16 7.63 22.79 0.05
C LEU A 16 7.96 24.24 0.41
N ALA A 17 9.05 24.78 -0.14
CA ALA A 17 9.43 26.17 0.08
C ALA A 17 8.35 27.14 -0.41
N LEU A 18 7.89 26.99 -1.65
CA LEU A 18 6.82 27.79 -2.22
C LEU A 18 5.52 27.70 -1.43
N HIS A 19 5.18 26.49 -0.94
CA HIS A 19 3.96 26.27 -0.14
C HIS A 19 3.95 27.14 1.13
N TRP A 20 5.08 27.26 1.81
CA TRP A 20 5.15 28.07 3.03
C TRP A 20 5.37 29.55 2.77
N MET A 21 5.91 29.93 1.62
CA MET A 21 6.00 31.33 1.19
C MET A 21 4.67 31.91 0.71
N LEU A 22 3.78 31.07 0.15
CA LEU A 22 2.49 31.52 -0.34
C LEU A 22 1.49 31.80 0.80
N PRO A 23 0.60 32.80 0.61
CA PRO A 23 -0.50 33.05 1.53
C PRO A 23 -1.43 31.82 1.56
N PRO A 24 -2.03 31.53 2.72
CA PRO A 24 -2.82 30.29 2.94
C PRO A 24 -3.90 30.03 1.90
N ASN A 25 -4.59 31.07 1.44
CA ASN A 25 -5.67 30.97 0.44
C ASN A 25 -5.21 30.57 -0.95
N ARG A 26 -3.91 30.64 -1.27
CA ARG A 26 -3.34 30.23 -2.57
C ARG A 26 -2.61 28.88 -2.53
N ARG A 27 -2.38 28.33 -1.35
CA ARG A 27 -1.63 27.06 -1.18
C ARG A 27 -2.29 25.89 -1.89
N TRP A 28 -3.61 25.82 -1.93
CA TRP A 28 -4.31 24.75 -2.63
C TRP A 28 -4.04 24.77 -4.14
N VAL A 29 -3.87 25.94 -4.76
CA VAL A 29 -3.57 26.06 -6.18
C VAL A 29 -2.19 25.49 -6.49
N LEU A 30 -1.19 25.83 -5.67
CA LEU A 30 0.16 25.28 -5.79
C LEU A 30 0.14 23.75 -5.63
N LEU A 31 -0.57 23.24 -4.60
CA LEU A 31 -0.65 21.80 -4.35
C LEU A 31 -1.36 21.06 -5.50
N LEU A 32 -2.41 21.64 -6.09
CA LEU A 32 -3.08 21.06 -7.24
C LEU A 32 -2.16 21.05 -8.48
N ALA A 33 -1.50 22.18 -8.77
CA ALA A 33 -0.55 22.27 -9.88
C ALA A 33 0.62 21.30 -9.71
N ALA A 34 1.21 21.22 -8.51
CA ALA A 34 2.25 20.25 -8.19
C ALA A 34 1.77 18.81 -8.35
N SER A 35 0.56 18.48 -7.86
CA SER A 35 -0.01 17.14 -7.97
C SER A 35 -0.20 16.72 -9.44
N LEU A 36 -0.78 17.58 -10.25
CA LEU A 36 -0.96 17.32 -11.68
C LEU A 36 0.38 17.26 -12.41
N GLY A 37 1.34 18.13 -12.07
CA GLY A 37 2.69 18.13 -12.63
C GLY A 37 3.45 16.83 -12.31
N PHE A 38 3.46 16.41 -11.04
CA PHE A 38 4.07 15.13 -10.66
C PHE A 38 3.40 13.93 -11.34
N TYR A 39 2.09 13.96 -11.49
CA TYR A 39 1.37 12.90 -12.22
C TYR A 39 1.71 12.88 -13.70
N ALA A 40 1.80 14.05 -14.31
CA ALA A 40 2.17 14.22 -15.72
C ALA A 40 3.57 13.70 -16.05
N VAL A 41 4.55 13.92 -15.17
CA VAL A 41 5.91 13.39 -15.34
C VAL A 41 5.93 11.86 -15.35
N GLY A 42 5.09 11.21 -14.55
CA GLY A 42 5.08 9.74 -14.45
C GLY A 42 4.13 9.05 -15.42
N SER A 43 3.04 9.67 -15.81
CA SER A 43 1.98 9.07 -16.64
C SER A 43 1.18 10.14 -17.39
N PRO A 44 1.78 10.87 -18.35
CA PRO A 44 1.10 12.00 -19.02
C PRO A 44 -0.16 11.55 -19.77
N GLN A 45 -0.15 10.36 -20.37
CA GLN A 45 -1.31 9.82 -21.10
C GLN A 45 -2.51 9.50 -20.20
N ALA A 46 -2.29 9.37 -18.89
CA ALA A 46 -3.34 9.05 -17.92
C ALA A 46 -4.01 10.30 -17.32
N LEU A 47 -3.51 11.51 -17.58
CA LEU A 47 -4.11 12.77 -17.12
C LEU A 47 -5.58 12.94 -17.56
N PRO A 48 -5.96 12.69 -18.83
CA PRO A 48 -7.36 12.79 -19.26
C PRO A 48 -8.28 11.84 -18.49
N LEU A 49 -7.79 10.62 -18.16
CA LEU A 49 -8.54 9.66 -17.37
C LEU A 49 -8.75 10.13 -15.94
N LEU A 50 -7.68 10.62 -15.28
CA LEU A 50 -7.77 11.20 -13.94
C LEU A 50 -8.75 12.38 -13.91
N ALA A 51 -8.69 13.27 -14.91
CA ALA A 51 -9.61 14.39 -15.05
C ALA A 51 -11.05 13.90 -15.28
N GLY A 52 -11.27 12.92 -16.16
CA GLY A 52 -12.59 12.36 -16.45
C GLY A 52 -13.24 11.72 -15.23
N ILE A 53 -12.50 10.91 -14.45
CA ILE A 53 -12.99 10.32 -13.20
C ILE A 53 -13.28 11.42 -12.16
N THR A 54 -12.40 12.42 -12.04
CA THR A 54 -12.59 13.55 -11.12
C THR A 54 -13.85 14.33 -11.46
N LEU A 55 -14.03 14.73 -12.71
CA LEU A 55 -15.19 15.51 -13.16
C LEU A 55 -16.49 14.69 -13.08
N GLY A 56 -16.46 13.42 -13.49
CA GLY A 56 -17.63 12.54 -13.47
C GLY A 56 -18.11 12.27 -12.05
N THR A 57 -17.21 11.99 -11.10
CA THR A 57 -17.57 11.75 -9.71
C THR A 57 -17.97 13.03 -8.98
N TYR A 58 -17.38 14.18 -9.32
CA TYR A 58 -17.81 15.49 -8.84
C TYR A 58 -19.25 15.82 -9.30
N ALA A 59 -19.54 15.65 -10.59
CA ALA A 59 -20.88 15.86 -11.14
C ALA A 59 -21.91 14.92 -10.51
N ALA A 60 -21.57 13.64 -10.32
CA ALA A 60 -22.42 12.66 -9.66
C ALA A 60 -22.72 13.05 -8.20
N ALA A 61 -21.72 13.51 -7.46
CA ALA A 61 -21.89 13.98 -6.08
C ALA A 61 -22.86 15.17 -5.98
N LEU A 62 -22.71 16.18 -6.85
CA LEU A 62 -23.63 17.31 -6.93
C LEU A 62 -25.01 16.89 -7.40
N GLY A 63 -25.10 15.96 -8.37
CA GLY A 63 -26.34 15.39 -8.85
C GLY A 63 -27.13 14.65 -7.75
N ILE A 64 -26.45 13.84 -6.93
CA ILE A 64 -27.06 13.18 -5.76
C ILE A 64 -27.66 14.23 -4.81
N ALA A 65 -26.88 15.27 -4.46
CA ALA A 65 -27.33 16.27 -3.50
C ALA A 65 -28.53 17.11 -4.02
N LYS A 66 -28.58 17.39 -5.33
CA LYS A 66 -29.69 18.13 -5.94
C LYS A 66 -30.92 17.26 -6.20
N SER A 67 -30.78 15.95 -6.22
CA SER A 67 -31.87 15.01 -6.55
C SER A 67 -32.92 14.94 -5.45
N LYS A 68 -34.19 15.14 -5.80
CA LYS A 68 -35.33 15.04 -4.88
C LYS A 68 -35.80 13.59 -4.67
N THR A 69 -35.63 12.71 -5.67
CA THR A 69 -36.09 11.33 -5.63
C THR A 69 -34.95 10.35 -5.34
N GLN A 70 -35.26 9.26 -4.64
CA GLN A 70 -34.27 8.23 -4.35
C GLN A 70 -33.78 7.51 -5.62
N THR A 71 -34.67 7.38 -6.63
CA THR A 71 -34.32 6.80 -7.94
C THR A 71 -33.26 7.64 -8.64
N ALA A 72 -33.41 8.98 -8.68
CA ALA A 72 -32.41 9.87 -9.29
C ALA A 72 -31.07 9.81 -8.53
N LYS A 73 -31.07 9.78 -7.18
CA LYS A 73 -29.86 9.61 -6.39
C LYS A 73 -29.15 8.28 -6.72
N LYS A 74 -29.93 7.18 -6.83
CA LYS A 74 -29.40 5.86 -7.19
C LYS A 74 -28.81 5.85 -8.61
N LEU A 75 -29.46 6.53 -9.55
CA LEU A 75 -28.95 6.65 -10.93
C LEU A 75 -27.56 7.32 -10.94
N TRP A 76 -27.40 8.46 -10.28
CA TRP A 76 -26.10 9.15 -10.18
C TRP A 76 -25.03 8.26 -9.53
N LEU A 77 -25.37 7.56 -8.45
CA LEU A 77 -24.45 6.62 -7.82
C LEU A 77 -24.03 5.50 -8.78
N THR A 78 -24.99 4.94 -9.53
CA THR A 78 -24.72 3.89 -10.51
C THR A 78 -23.83 4.42 -11.64
N CYS A 79 -24.07 5.60 -12.17
CA CYS A 79 -23.22 6.22 -13.17
C CYS A 79 -21.78 6.39 -12.67
N ALA A 80 -21.60 6.90 -11.45
CA ALA A 80 -20.26 7.03 -10.86
C ALA A 80 -19.60 5.66 -10.63
N ALA A 81 -20.35 4.65 -10.17
CA ALA A 81 -19.81 3.29 -9.98
C ALA A 81 -19.40 2.65 -11.31
N VAL A 82 -20.22 2.78 -12.35
CA VAL A 82 -19.92 2.30 -13.70
C VAL A 82 -18.69 3.02 -14.28
N LEU A 83 -18.59 4.33 -14.11
CA LEU A 83 -17.42 5.08 -14.53
C LEU A 83 -16.16 4.58 -13.83
N CYS A 84 -16.16 4.54 -12.49
CA CYS A 84 -15.00 4.17 -11.70
C CYS A 84 -14.58 2.71 -11.88
N ILE A 85 -15.53 1.78 -11.72
CA ILE A 85 -15.26 0.34 -11.84
C ILE A 85 -15.02 -0.04 -13.30
N GLY A 86 -15.79 0.54 -14.24
CA GLY A 86 -15.61 0.32 -15.67
C GLY A 86 -14.23 0.72 -16.17
N CYS A 87 -13.75 1.92 -15.78
CA CYS A 87 -12.40 2.35 -16.11
C CYS A 87 -11.34 1.43 -15.46
N LEU A 88 -11.52 1.09 -14.18
CA LEU A 88 -10.61 0.16 -13.50
C LEU A 88 -10.56 -1.19 -14.21
N CYS A 89 -11.72 -1.75 -14.57
CA CYS A 89 -11.80 -3.02 -15.29
C CYS A 89 -11.16 -2.93 -16.68
N LEU A 90 -11.43 -1.86 -17.42
CA LEU A 90 -10.88 -1.67 -18.74
C LEU A 90 -9.35 -1.65 -18.72
N PHE A 91 -8.75 -0.83 -17.88
CA PHE A 91 -7.30 -0.67 -17.89
C PHE A 91 -6.55 -1.83 -17.19
N LYS A 92 -7.18 -2.50 -16.22
CA LYS A 92 -6.52 -3.56 -15.45
C LYS A 92 -6.74 -4.95 -16.02
N TYR A 93 -7.90 -5.22 -16.63
CA TYR A 93 -8.27 -6.57 -17.05
C TYR A 93 -8.41 -6.74 -18.56
N ALA A 94 -8.36 -5.66 -19.36
CA ALA A 94 -8.47 -5.77 -20.81
C ALA A 94 -7.36 -6.64 -21.42
N GLY A 95 -6.15 -6.62 -20.86
CA GLY A 95 -5.03 -7.44 -21.27
C GLY A 95 -5.26 -8.97 -21.15
N ILE A 96 -6.25 -9.42 -20.34
CA ILE A 96 -6.66 -10.84 -20.29
C ILE A 96 -7.39 -11.23 -21.59
N PHE A 97 -8.17 -10.31 -22.16
CA PHE A 97 -9.05 -10.58 -23.31
C PHE A 97 -8.46 -10.13 -24.63
N ARG A 98 -7.50 -9.18 -24.61
CA ARG A 98 -6.84 -8.63 -25.78
C ARG A 98 -5.34 -8.48 -25.53
N THR A 99 -4.57 -9.43 -26.00
CA THR A 99 -3.10 -9.44 -25.91
C THR A 99 -2.43 -8.49 -26.89
N ASP A 100 -3.17 -8.04 -27.93
CA ASP A 100 -2.73 -7.18 -29.03
C ASP A 100 -2.83 -5.68 -28.71
N MET A 101 -3.49 -5.30 -27.61
CA MET A 101 -3.58 -3.89 -27.15
C MET A 101 -3.01 -3.77 -25.72
N PRO A 102 -1.70 -3.51 -25.54
CA PRO A 102 -1.14 -3.22 -24.24
C PRO A 102 -1.63 -1.85 -23.78
N LEU A 103 -2.77 -1.81 -23.09
CA LEU A 103 -3.20 -0.60 -22.38
C LEU A 103 -2.24 -0.37 -21.23
N LEU A 104 -1.48 0.71 -21.28
CA LEU A 104 -0.62 1.11 -20.17
C LEU A 104 -1.49 1.35 -18.93
N LEU A 105 -1.24 0.61 -17.86
CA LEU A 105 -1.97 0.76 -16.60
C LEU A 105 -1.68 2.14 -15.99
N PRO A 106 -2.69 3.04 -15.84
CA PRO A 106 -2.47 4.36 -15.27
C PRO A 106 -2.04 4.26 -13.80
N ALA A 107 -0.94 4.92 -13.45
CA ALA A 107 -0.46 4.91 -12.08
C ALA A 107 -1.55 5.38 -11.09
N GLY A 108 -1.77 4.62 -10.03
CA GLY A 108 -2.72 4.96 -8.98
C GLY A 108 -4.21 4.78 -9.31
N ILE A 109 -4.58 4.26 -10.51
CA ILE A 109 -5.99 4.11 -10.89
C ILE A 109 -6.81 3.35 -9.84
N SER A 110 -6.25 2.31 -9.24
CA SER A 110 -6.90 1.52 -8.20
C SER A 110 -7.17 2.34 -6.92
N PHE A 111 -6.27 3.26 -6.58
CA PHE A 111 -6.35 4.07 -5.36
C PHE A 111 -7.34 5.22 -5.51
N TYR A 112 -7.17 6.07 -6.55
CA TYR A 112 -8.07 7.22 -6.72
C TYR A 112 -9.49 6.79 -7.12
N THR A 113 -9.67 5.64 -7.78
CA THR A 113 -10.99 5.06 -8.04
C THR A 113 -11.71 4.70 -6.74
N PHE A 114 -11.04 4.04 -5.80
CA PHE A 114 -11.62 3.70 -4.51
C PHE A 114 -11.88 4.95 -3.65
N GLN A 115 -10.99 5.93 -3.71
CA GLN A 115 -11.15 7.20 -3.01
C GLN A 115 -12.37 7.97 -3.50
N THR A 116 -12.52 8.17 -4.81
CA THR A 116 -13.64 8.89 -5.42
C THR A 116 -14.97 8.14 -5.24
N LEU A 117 -14.95 6.81 -5.39
CA LEU A 117 -16.15 5.98 -5.19
C LEU A 117 -16.63 6.05 -3.74
N SER A 118 -15.71 6.02 -2.75
CA SER A 118 -16.08 6.17 -1.34
C SER A 118 -16.75 7.53 -1.06
N TYR A 119 -16.25 8.61 -1.66
CA TYR A 119 -16.82 9.94 -1.55
C TYR A 119 -18.26 9.99 -2.07
N VAL A 120 -18.51 9.46 -3.28
CA VAL A 120 -19.86 9.45 -3.88
C VAL A 120 -20.84 8.59 -3.06
N ILE A 121 -20.36 7.42 -2.57
CA ILE A 121 -21.18 6.53 -1.72
C ILE A 121 -21.53 7.23 -0.40
N ASP A 122 -20.60 7.95 0.24
CA ASP A 122 -20.85 8.61 1.52
C ASP A 122 -21.84 9.78 1.37
N ILE A 123 -21.81 10.50 0.23
CA ILE A 123 -22.84 11.50 -0.09
C ILE A 123 -24.20 10.84 -0.31
N TYR A 124 -24.26 9.74 -1.07
CA TYR A 124 -25.50 9.00 -1.28
C TYR A 124 -26.11 8.49 0.04
N ARG A 125 -25.26 8.08 0.99
CA ARG A 125 -25.67 7.65 2.35
C ARG A 125 -26.04 8.81 3.27
N GLY A 126 -25.90 10.06 2.82
CA GLY A 126 -26.17 11.26 3.63
C GLY A 126 -25.14 11.52 4.76
N ARG A 127 -23.97 10.89 4.68
CA ARG A 127 -22.90 11.05 5.67
C ARG A 127 -22.05 12.29 5.44
N LEU A 128 -22.08 12.83 4.24
CA LEU A 128 -21.26 13.95 3.79
C LEU A 128 -22.04 14.83 2.84
N MET A 129 -21.82 16.14 2.92
CA MET A 129 -22.26 17.09 1.90
C MET A 129 -21.21 17.16 0.78
N PRO A 130 -21.65 17.34 -0.50
CA PRO A 130 -20.70 17.43 -1.59
C PRO A 130 -19.85 18.68 -1.50
N GLU A 131 -18.57 18.55 -1.85
CA GLU A 131 -17.67 19.67 -2.04
C GLU A 131 -18.17 20.52 -3.22
N LYS A 132 -18.32 21.83 -3.00
CA LYS A 132 -18.83 22.75 -4.01
C LYS A 132 -17.73 23.34 -4.90
N HIS A 133 -16.50 23.38 -4.40
CA HIS A 133 -15.37 23.95 -5.11
C HIS A 133 -14.58 22.87 -5.84
N LEU A 134 -14.72 22.84 -7.18
CA LEU A 134 -14.07 21.82 -8.02
C LEU A 134 -12.55 21.71 -7.77
N GLY A 135 -11.86 22.85 -7.55
CA GLY A 135 -10.41 22.85 -7.31
C GLY A 135 -10.00 22.08 -6.04
N TYR A 136 -10.74 22.23 -4.93
CA TYR A 136 -10.49 21.45 -3.71
C TYR A 136 -10.83 19.98 -3.90
N TYR A 137 -11.90 19.67 -4.65
CA TYR A 137 -12.23 18.28 -4.97
C TYR A 137 -11.16 17.65 -5.88
N ALA A 138 -10.72 18.36 -6.91
CA ALA A 138 -9.64 17.89 -7.77
C ALA A 138 -8.34 17.68 -6.99
N LEU A 139 -8.00 18.59 -6.07
CA LEU A 139 -6.87 18.42 -5.17
C LEU A 139 -7.04 17.19 -4.26
N PHE A 140 -8.23 16.98 -3.69
CA PHE A 140 -8.53 15.80 -2.88
C PHE A 140 -8.25 14.51 -3.64
N VAL A 141 -8.68 14.44 -4.91
CA VAL A 141 -8.48 13.24 -5.76
C VAL A 141 -7.01 13.08 -6.16
N SER A 142 -6.34 14.18 -6.52
CA SER A 142 -5.00 14.16 -7.12
C SER A 142 -3.86 14.44 -6.14
N PHE A 143 -4.10 14.63 -4.85
CA PHE A 143 -3.08 15.02 -3.87
C PHE A 143 -1.85 14.12 -3.93
N PHE A 144 -0.75 14.64 -4.45
CA PHE A 144 0.41 13.85 -4.90
C PHE A 144 1.02 12.92 -3.83
N PRO A 145 1.02 13.25 -2.51
CA PRO A 145 1.59 12.33 -1.54
C PRO A 145 0.84 11.00 -1.46
N GLN A 146 -0.48 10.99 -1.70
CA GLN A 146 -1.29 9.77 -1.57
C GLN A 146 -1.69 9.14 -2.91
N LEU A 147 -1.69 9.92 -4.02
CA LEU A 147 -2.37 9.60 -5.27
C LEU A 147 -2.09 8.21 -5.83
N VAL A 148 -0.84 7.75 -5.77
CA VAL A 148 -0.41 6.57 -6.52
C VAL A 148 -0.50 5.27 -5.71
N ALA A 149 0.04 5.26 -4.49
CA ALA A 149 0.02 4.11 -3.57
C ALA A 149 0.01 4.54 -2.08
N GLY A 150 -0.39 5.78 -1.79
CA GLY A 150 -0.56 6.26 -0.43
C GLY A 150 -1.80 5.66 0.25
N PRO A 151 -2.07 6.05 1.51
CA PRO A 151 -3.29 5.63 2.18
C PRO A 151 -4.53 6.08 1.42
N ILE A 152 -5.55 5.21 1.30
CA ILE A 152 -6.85 5.56 0.71
C ILE A 152 -7.61 6.46 1.69
N GLU A 153 -7.46 7.78 1.50
CA GLU A 153 -8.01 8.75 2.44
C GLU A 153 -9.51 8.94 2.28
N ARG A 154 -10.18 9.13 3.40
CA ARG A 154 -11.59 9.53 3.41
C ARG A 154 -11.71 11.02 3.17
N SER A 155 -12.71 11.41 2.39
CA SER A 155 -13.02 12.83 2.16
C SER A 155 -13.33 13.58 3.45
N THR A 156 -13.97 12.92 4.42
CA THR A 156 -14.26 13.46 5.76
C THR A 156 -13.00 13.81 6.57
N ALA A 157 -11.87 13.16 6.27
CA ALA A 157 -10.59 13.42 6.95
C ALA A 157 -9.70 14.41 6.18
N LEU A 158 -9.63 14.29 4.84
CA LEU A 158 -8.67 15.04 4.05
C LEU A 158 -9.22 16.41 3.58
N LEU A 159 -10.47 16.50 3.09
CA LEU A 159 -11.03 17.77 2.59
C LEU A 159 -10.99 18.89 3.63
N PRO A 160 -11.39 18.68 4.90
CA PRO A 160 -11.28 19.73 5.91
C PRO A 160 -9.85 20.25 6.11
N GLN A 161 -8.86 19.38 6.02
CA GLN A 161 -7.46 19.77 6.13
C GLN A 161 -6.99 20.57 4.91
N LEU A 162 -7.47 20.25 3.72
CA LEU A 162 -7.14 21.00 2.49
C LEU A 162 -7.76 22.39 2.49
N HIS A 163 -8.92 22.58 3.13
CA HIS A 163 -9.56 23.89 3.34
C HIS A 163 -8.93 24.70 4.46
N ALA A 164 -8.26 24.06 5.42
CA ALA A 164 -7.72 24.74 6.60
C ALA A 164 -6.69 25.82 6.22
N GLN A 165 -6.89 27.04 6.69
CA GLN A 165 -5.99 28.17 6.46
C GLN A 165 -4.79 28.12 7.42
N GLU A 166 -5.02 27.74 8.68
CA GLU A 166 -4.00 27.67 9.72
C GLU A 166 -3.38 26.26 9.79
N ARG A 167 -2.59 25.93 8.78
CA ARG A 167 -1.77 24.71 8.79
C ARG A 167 -0.38 25.02 9.35
N ARG A 168 0.18 24.05 10.09
CA ARG A 168 1.55 24.12 10.61
C ARG A 168 2.38 22.97 10.04
N MET A 169 3.61 23.25 9.70
CA MET A 169 4.56 22.23 9.28
C MET A 169 4.86 21.29 10.46
N ASP A 170 4.69 20.00 10.24
CA ASP A 170 5.13 18.98 11.19
C ASP A 170 6.51 18.47 10.75
N SER A 171 7.55 18.93 11.46
CA SER A 171 8.94 18.59 11.14
C SER A 171 9.26 17.10 11.29
N SER A 172 8.42 16.33 11.99
CA SER A 172 8.54 14.86 12.04
C SER A 172 8.44 14.23 10.65
N GLY A 173 7.88 14.96 9.68
CA GLY A 173 7.80 14.53 8.29
C GLY A 173 9.15 14.16 7.68
N TRP A 174 10.23 14.83 8.06
CA TRP A 174 11.58 14.46 7.60
C TRP A 174 11.99 13.06 8.08
N LEU A 175 11.70 12.75 9.34
CA LEU A 175 11.98 11.42 9.89
C LEU A 175 11.20 10.34 9.16
N TRP A 176 9.90 10.57 8.88
CA TRP A 176 9.08 9.66 8.10
C TRP A 176 9.63 9.45 6.69
N MET A 177 10.03 10.52 5.99
CA MET A 177 10.59 10.41 4.65
C MET A 177 11.90 9.63 4.65
N VAL A 178 12.84 9.93 5.54
CA VAL A 178 14.14 9.21 5.63
C VAL A 178 13.92 7.73 5.93
N ARG A 179 13.03 7.40 6.88
CA ARG A 179 12.63 6.00 7.17
C ARG A 179 12.05 5.31 5.94
N GLY A 180 11.18 6.01 5.21
CA GLY A 180 10.55 5.47 4.01
C GLY A 180 11.54 5.21 2.89
N PHE A 181 12.44 6.14 2.62
CA PHE A 181 13.53 5.95 1.65
C PHE A 181 14.48 4.83 2.05
N ALA A 182 14.84 4.73 3.34
CA ALA A 182 15.68 3.65 3.83
C ALA A 182 15.02 2.28 3.66
N LYS A 183 13.73 2.16 3.99
CA LYS A 183 12.97 0.92 3.75
C LYS A 183 12.95 0.53 2.28
N LYS A 184 12.78 1.49 1.37
CA LYS A 184 12.77 1.25 -0.08
C LYS A 184 14.16 0.90 -0.60
N LEU A 185 15.13 1.79 -0.43
CA LEU A 185 16.43 1.68 -1.11
C LEU A 185 17.37 0.67 -0.45
N LEU A 186 17.39 0.59 0.89
CA LEU A 186 18.34 -0.26 1.62
C LEU A 186 17.78 -1.63 1.97
N LEU A 187 16.45 -1.77 2.11
CA LEU A 187 15.88 -3.04 2.53
C LEU A 187 15.11 -3.73 1.41
N ALA A 188 14.12 -3.05 0.81
CA ALA A 188 13.26 -3.68 -0.18
C ALA A 188 14.00 -3.99 -1.49
N ASP A 189 14.72 -3.02 -2.05
CA ASP A 189 15.43 -3.19 -3.31
C ASP A 189 16.61 -4.16 -3.17
N THR A 190 17.29 -4.15 -2.02
CA THR A 190 18.35 -5.11 -1.73
C THR A 190 17.81 -6.55 -1.61
N ALA A 191 16.68 -6.73 -0.89
CA ALA A 191 16.04 -8.05 -0.78
C ALA A 191 15.51 -8.55 -2.14
N ALA A 192 15.06 -7.65 -3.02
CA ALA A 192 14.49 -7.98 -4.32
C ALA A 192 15.44 -8.80 -5.17
N VAL A 193 16.74 -8.49 -5.16
CA VAL A 193 17.75 -9.17 -6.02
C VAL A 193 17.75 -10.68 -5.80
N PHE A 194 17.79 -11.13 -4.55
CA PHE A 194 17.75 -12.56 -4.24
C PHE A 194 16.38 -13.16 -4.46
N VAL A 195 15.31 -12.48 -4.07
CA VAL A 195 13.93 -12.93 -4.26
C VAL A 195 13.65 -13.15 -5.75
N ASP A 196 14.00 -12.19 -6.59
CA ASP A 196 13.74 -12.24 -8.02
C ASP A 196 14.50 -13.40 -8.69
N SER A 197 15.73 -13.68 -8.28
CA SER A 197 16.52 -14.80 -8.81
C SER A 197 15.87 -16.15 -8.53
N VAL A 198 15.34 -16.38 -7.33
CA VAL A 198 14.70 -17.64 -6.94
C VAL A 198 13.33 -17.81 -7.58
N TYR A 199 12.52 -16.75 -7.62
CA TYR A 199 11.18 -16.79 -8.20
C TYR A 199 11.18 -16.81 -9.74
N ALA A 200 12.29 -16.44 -10.39
CA ALA A 200 12.46 -16.57 -11.84
C ALA A 200 12.68 -18.02 -12.30
N SER A 201 13.23 -18.89 -11.43
CA SER A 201 13.56 -20.28 -11.76
C SER A 201 13.05 -21.25 -10.69
N PRO A 202 11.73 -21.43 -10.52
CA PRO A 202 11.16 -22.26 -9.47
C PRO A 202 11.58 -23.73 -9.49
N ALA A 203 11.83 -24.28 -10.70
CA ALA A 203 12.21 -25.67 -10.90
C ALA A 203 13.62 -26.00 -10.35
N ASP A 204 14.53 -25.03 -10.38
CA ASP A 204 15.92 -25.21 -9.98
C ASP A 204 16.18 -24.82 -8.52
N ALA A 205 15.16 -24.26 -7.85
CA ALA A 205 15.30 -23.74 -6.49
C ALA A 205 15.40 -24.88 -5.47
N SER A 206 16.38 -24.80 -4.56
CA SER A 206 16.51 -25.68 -3.39
C SER A 206 15.59 -25.24 -2.25
N GLY A 207 15.27 -26.15 -1.31
CA GLY A 207 14.43 -25.85 -0.16
C GLY A 207 14.94 -24.66 0.67
N PRO A 208 16.24 -24.60 1.03
CA PRO A 208 16.82 -23.44 1.71
C PRO A 208 16.64 -22.13 0.93
N ALA A 209 16.83 -22.15 -0.40
CA ALA A 209 16.66 -20.96 -1.25
C ALA A 209 15.20 -20.48 -1.27
N VAL A 210 14.24 -21.40 -1.41
CA VAL A 210 12.81 -21.06 -1.39
C VAL A 210 12.38 -20.49 -0.03
N LEU A 211 12.83 -21.12 1.07
CA LEU A 211 12.52 -20.61 2.41
C LEU A 211 13.07 -19.21 2.60
N LEU A 212 14.34 -19.01 2.28
CA LEU A 212 15.01 -17.71 2.43
C LEU A 212 14.37 -16.64 1.54
N ALA A 213 14.09 -16.95 0.26
CA ALA A 213 13.41 -16.03 -0.65
C ALA A 213 12.01 -15.67 -0.17
N THR A 214 11.26 -16.62 0.41
CA THR A 214 9.93 -16.36 0.99
C THR A 214 10.00 -15.42 2.19
N LEU A 215 10.98 -15.62 3.08
CA LEU A 215 11.19 -14.74 4.24
C LEU A 215 11.64 -13.34 3.80
N LEU A 216 12.56 -13.26 2.85
CA LEU A 216 13.00 -11.98 2.28
C LEU A 216 11.88 -11.27 1.52
N PHE A 217 11.02 -12.00 0.80
CA PHE A 217 9.86 -11.42 0.14
C PHE A 217 8.83 -10.85 1.14
N ALA A 218 8.60 -11.53 2.26
CA ALA A 218 7.76 -10.99 3.33
C ALA A 218 8.33 -9.65 3.85
N GLY A 219 9.64 -9.55 4.00
CA GLY A 219 10.33 -8.28 4.30
C GLY A 219 10.19 -7.28 3.15
N GLN A 220 10.53 -7.67 1.93
CA GLN A 220 10.51 -6.84 0.74
C GLN A 220 9.17 -6.15 0.53
N ILE A 221 8.07 -6.91 0.47
CA ILE A 221 6.73 -6.34 0.25
C ILE A 221 6.29 -5.39 1.38
N TYR A 222 6.69 -5.69 2.61
CA TYR A 222 6.43 -4.81 3.75
C TYR A 222 7.26 -3.52 3.69
N TRP A 223 8.57 -3.63 3.47
CA TRP A 223 9.47 -2.47 3.42
C TRP A 223 9.17 -1.59 2.22
N ASP A 224 8.90 -2.18 1.07
CA ASP A 224 8.56 -1.43 -0.14
C ASP A 224 7.29 -0.61 0.05
N PHE A 225 6.20 -1.25 0.47
CA PHE A 225 4.91 -0.57 0.58
C PHE A 225 4.81 0.31 1.84
N SER A 226 5.35 -0.12 2.99
CA SER A 226 5.40 0.76 4.17
C SER A 226 6.36 1.92 3.94
N GLY A 227 7.44 1.72 3.20
CA GLY A 227 8.37 2.78 2.79
C GLY A 227 7.69 3.85 1.95
N TYR A 228 6.93 3.44 0.92
CA TYR A 228 6.10 4.36 0.15
C TYR A 228 5.12 5.14 1.05
N SER A 229 4.41 4.44 1.92
CA SER A 229 3.45 5.05 2.84
C SER A 229 4.12 6.04 3.80
N ASP A 230 5.31 5.73 4.31
CA ASP A 230 6.07 6.61 5.20
C ASP A 230 6.52 7.89 4.46
N ILE A 231 7.00 7.79 3.21
CA ILE A 231 7.34 8.96 2.39
C ILE A 231 6.08 9.80 2.15
N ALA A 232 4.95 9.18 1.82
CA ALA A 232 3.67 9.87 1.60
C ALA A 232 3.22 10.64 2.84
N VAL A 233 3.21 9.97 4.00
CA VAL A 233 2.85 10.56 5.30
C VAL A 233 3.81 11.69 5.66
N GLY A 234 5.12 11.49 5.47
CA GLY A 234 6.15 12.48 5.75
C GLY A 234 6.02 13.73 4.87
N ALA A 235 5.86 13.54 3.56
CA ALA A 235 5.68 14.65 2.63
C ALA A 235 4.41 15.46 2.94
N ALA A 236 3.30 14.78 3.25
CA ALA A 236 2.06 15.44 3.65
C ALA A 236 2.21 16.20 4.98
N ALA A 237 2.88 15.62 5.98
CA ALA A 237 3.14 16.25 7.28
C ALA A 237 3.94 17.55 7.14
N LEU A 238 4.96 17.56 6.28
CA LEU A 238 5.72 18.78 5.96
C LEU A 238 4.87 19.87 5.30
N LEU A 239 3.83 19.48 4.55
CA LEU A 239 2.85 20.40 3.96
C LEU A 239 1.71 20.76 4.94
N GLY A 240 1.79 20.31 6.20
CA GLY A 240 0.78 20.56 7.22
C GLY A 240 -0.51 19.73 7.05
N VAL A 241 -0.42 18.60 6.36
CA VAL A 241 -1.54 17.65 6.13
C VAL A 241 -1.22 16.31 6.77
N ARG A 242 -2.14 15.76 7.54
CA ARG A 242 -1.98 14.45 8.19
C ARG A 242 -2.68 13.37 7.38
N LEU A 243 -1.93 12.38 6.94
CA LEU A 243 -2.47 11.18 6.31
C LEU A 243 -2.58 10.03 7.31
N SER A 244 -3.48 9.09 7.01
CA SER A 244 -3.66 7.87 7.79
C SER A 244 -2.45 6.93 7.66
N ARG A 245 -2.19 6.11 8.68
CA ARG A 245 -1.19 5.05 8.60
C ARG A 245 -1.76 3.83 7.88
N ASN A 246 -0.95 3.22 7.02
CA ASN A 246 -1.30 1.97 6.34
C ASN A 246 -0.79 0.72 7.07
N PHE A 247 0.21 0.87 7.95
CA PHE A 247 0.85 -0.25 8.64
C PHE A 247 1.04 0.03 10.13
N ASP A 248 0.87 -1.01 10.95
CA ASP A 248 1.12 -1.01 12.38
C ASP A 248 1.76 -2.34 12.81
N HIS A 249 3.05 -2.52 12.55
CA HIS A 249 3.82 -3.74 12.89
C HIS A 249 3.09 -5.05 12.54
N PRO A 250 2.70 -5.29 11.27
CA PRO A 250 1.81 -6.39 10.89
C PRO A 250 2.37 -7.78 11.23
N TYR A 251 3.68 -7.97 11.20
CA TYR A 251 4.32 -9.24 11.53
C TYR A 251 4.44 -9.51 13.04
N ARG A 252 4.01 -8.58 13.91
CA ARG A 252 3.79 -8.79 15.33
C ARG A 252 2.33 -9.20 15.65
N ALA A 253 1.56 -9.56 14.66
CA ALA A 253 0.19 -10.00 14.84
C ALA A 253 0.14 -11.39 15.47
N ASP A 254 -0.78 -11.61 16.42
CA ASP A 254 -0.99 -12.89 17.10
C ASP A 254 -2.10 -13.74 16.47
N SER A 255 -2.68 -13.26 15.36
CA SER A 255 -3.74 -13.91 14.58
C SER A 255 -3.83 -13.29 13.18
N LEU A 256 -4.38 -14.03 12.21
CA LEU A 256 -4.63 -13.49 10.86
C LEU A 256 -5.58 -12.30 10.88
N ARG A 257 -6.57 -12.33 11.78
CA ARG A 257 -7.47 -11.19 11.98
C ARG A 257 -6.72 -9.96 12.48
N ASP A 258 -5.75 -10.12 13.41
CA ASP A 258 -4.93 -9.02 13.89
C ASP A 258 -3.95 -8.53 12.80
N PHE A 259 -3.39 -9.46 12.00
CA PHE A 259 -2.57 -9.12 10.84
C PHE A 259 -3.30 -8.17 9.89
N TRP A 260 -4.53 -8.44 9.48
CA TRP A 260 -5.32 -7.60 8.59
C TRP A 260 -5.79 -6.28 9.21
N ARG A 261 -5.74 -6.14 10.52
CA ARG A 261 -5.95 -4.85 11.21
C ARG A 261 -4.73 -3.95 11.16
N ARG A 262 -3.54 -4.53 10.92
CA ARG A 262 -2.23 -3.89 10.92
C ARG A 262 -1.62 -3.76 9.53
N TRP A 263 -2.09 -4.55 8.56
CA TRP A 263 -1.65 -4.56 7.17
C TRP A 263 -2.62 -3.81 6.29
N HIS A 264 -2.10 -2.88 5.45
CA HIS A 264 -2.86 -2.09 4.48
C HIS A 264 -4.20 -1.57 5.07
N ILE A 265 -4.10 -0.87 6.19
CA ILE A 265 -5.22 -0.51 7.07
C ILE A 265 -6.30 0.25 6.30
N SER A 266 -5.91 1.19 5.43
CA SER A 266 -6.85 2.00 4.66
C SER A 266 -7.68 1.16 3.68
N LEU A 267 -7.08 0.19 2.99
CA LEU A 267 -7.76 -0.74 2.10
C LEU A 267 -8.68 -1.69 2.87
N THR A 268 -8.19 -2.27 3.97
CA THR A 268 -8.98 -3.16 4.83
C THR A 268 -10.23 -2.47 5.37
N ARG A 269 -10.10 -1.20 5.80
CA ARG A 269 -11.24 -0.37 6.20
C ARG A 269 -12.17 -0.07 5.04
N TRP A 270 -11.63 0.19 3.83
CA TRP A 270 -12.44 0.44 2.65
C TRP A 270 -13.32 -0.77 2.32
N PHE A 271 -12.74 -1.97 2.22
CA PHE A 271 -13.51 -3.19 1.98
C PHE A 271 -14.53 -3.47 3.09
N THR A 272 -14.17 -3.19 4.34
CA THR A 272 -15.09 -3.34 5.47
C THR A 272 -16.32 -2.44 5.33
N ASP A 273 -16.12 -1.14 5.04
CA ASP A 273 -17.20 -0.13 5.04
C ASP A 273 -18.08 -0.20 3.79
N TYR A 274 -17.50 -0.56 2.65
CA TYR A 274 -18.19 -0.47 1.35
C TYR A 274 -18.55 -1.83 0.75
N VAL A 275 -18.00 -2.93 1.25
CA VAL A 275 -18.33 -4.29 0.77
C VAL A 275 -18.86 -5.14 1.92
N TYR A 276 -18.08 -5.37 2.98
CA TYR A 276 -18.42 -6.33 4.03
C TYR A 276 -19.69 -5.95 4.81
N ILE A 277 -19.76 -4.71 5.31
CA ILE A 277 -20.93 -4.21 6.07
C ILE A 277 -22.19 -4.17 5.20
N PRO A 278 -22.20 -3.66 3.96
CA PRO A 278 -23.35 -3.69 3.09
C PRO A 278 -23.89 -5.09 2.77
N LEU A 279 -23.01 -6.10 2.68
CA LEU A 279 -23.39 -7.51 2.51
C LEU A 279 -24.02 -8.14 3.78
N GLY A 280 -24.11 -7.38 4.88
CA GLY A 280 -24.68 -7.81 6.16
C GLY A 280 -23.63 -8.09 7.25
N GLY A 281 -22.34 -7.96 6.96
CA GLY A 281 -21.24 -8.13 7.93
C GLY A 281 -21.29 -9.51 8.62
N SER A 282 -21.09 -9.52 9.94
CA SER A 282 -21.12 -10.72 10.79
C SER A 282 -22.46 -10.97 11.49
N ARG A 283 -23.48 -10.11 11.25
CA ARG A 283 -24.72 -10.10 12.05
C ARG A 283 -25.78 -11.12 11.55
N ARG A 284 -25.61 -11.71 10.38
CA ARG A 284 -26.58 -12.58 9.70
C ARG A 284 -26.21 -14.07 9.75
N GLY A 285 -25.55 -14.51 10.82
CA GLY A 285 -25.16 -15.90 11.03
C GLY A 285 -23.81 -16.29 10.43
N THR A 286 -23.33 -17.50 10.76
CA THR A 286 -21.99 -17.99 10.41
C THR A 286 -21.81 -18.24 8.92
N ALA A 287 -22.82 -18.79 8.23
CA ALA A 287 -22.76 -19.03 6.80
C ALA A 287 -22.62 -17.72 6.00
N ARG A 288 -23.42 -16.69 6.36
CA ARG A 288 -23.34 -15.38 5.71
C ARG A 288 -22.00 -14.69 5.98
N LEU A 289 -21.48 -14.82 7.20
CA LEU A 289 -20.14 -14.32 7.54
C LEU A 289 -19.08 -15.00 6.65
N ALA A 290 -19.14 -16.31 6.47
CA ALA A 290 -18.19 -17.04 5.63
C ALA A 290 -18.22 -16.53 4.18
N VAL A 291 -19.41 -16.42 3.59
CA VAL A 291 -19.60 -15.89 2.24
C VAL A 291 -19.05 -14.45 2.15
N ASN A 292 -19.41 -13.56 3.07
CA ASN A 292 -18.97 -12.16 3.06
C ASN A 292 -17.45 -12.07 3.18
N THR A 293 -16.82 -12.89 4.01
CA THR A 293 -15.36 -12.94 4.15
C THR A 293 -14.71 -13.40 2.85
N MET A 294 -15.19 -14.49 2.24
CA MET A 294 -14.65 -14.98 0.97
C MET A 294 -14.83 -13.95 -0.15
N VAL A 295 -15.98 -13.30 -0.26
CA VAL A 295 -16.23 -12.25 -1.27
C VAL A 295 -15.23 -11.10 -1.12
N VAL A 296 -15.02 -10.61 0.11
CA VAL A 296 -14.06 -9.52 0.37
C VAL A 296 -12.65 -9.91 -0.03
N PHE A 297 -12.20 -11.11 0.34
CA PHE A 297 -10.82 -11.52 0.05
C PHE A 297 -10.60 -11.87 -1.43
N LEU A 298 -11.57 -12.48 -2.09
CA LEU A 298 -11.51 -12.71 -3.55
C LEU A 298 -11.51 -11.39 -4.32
N LEU A 299 -12.34 -10.42 -3.93
CA LEU A 299 -12.33 -9.08 -4.51
C LEU A 299 -11.01 -8.33 -4.22
N SER A 300 -10.44 -8.53 -3.02
CA SER A 300 -9.12 -7.96 -2.69
C SER A 300 -8.02 -8.56 -3.58
N GLY A 301 -8.02 -9.87 -3.80
CA GLY A 301 -7.10 -10.53 -4.74
C GLY A 301 -7.26 -9.98 -6.16
N LEU A 302 -8.48 -9.91 -6.65
CA LEU A 302 -8.79 -9.35 -7.97
C LEU A 302 -8.36 -7.87 -8.07
N TRP A 303 -8.51 -7.09 -7.00
CA TRP A 303 -8.06 -5.69 -6.97
C TRP A 303 -6.54 -5.56 -7.09
N HIS A 304 -5.76 -6.51 -6.57
CA HIS A 304 -4.30 -6.49 -6.69
C HIS A 304 -3.84 -6.76 -8.13
N GLY A 305 -4.45 -7.71 -8.84
CA GLY A 305 -4.02 -8.02 -10.19
C GLY A 305 -5.01 -8.87 -10.99
N ALA A 306 -4.80 -8.87 -12.29
CA ALA A 306 -5.63 -9.61 -13.25
C ALA A 306 -5.31 -11.12 -13.27
N ALA A 307 -4.13 -11.52 -12.76
CA ALA A 307 -3.70 -12.90 -12.80
C ALA A 307 -4.37 -13.75 -11.69
N LEU A 308 -4.60 -15.02 -12.01
CA LEU A 308 -5.32 -15.96 -11.14
C LEU A 308 -4.64 -16.16 -9.78
N HIS A 309 -3.29 -16.10 -9.73
CA HIS A 309 -2.55 -16.28 -8.48
C HIS A 309 -2.92 -15.23 -7.40
N PHE A 310 -3.30 -13.99 -7.78
CA PHE A 310 -3.81 -12.99 -6.83
C PHE A 310 -5.18 -13.38 -6.26
N VAL A 311 -6.06 -13.93 -7.09
CA VAL A 311 -7.39 -14.41 -6.66
C VAL A 311 -7.23 -15.60 -5.71
N VAL A 312 -6.31 -16.53 -6.04
CA VAL A 312 -5.95 -17.67 -5.17
C VAL A 312 -5.37 -17.19 -3.85
N TRP A 313 -4.45 -16.20 -3.86
CA TRP A 313 -3.92 -15.56 -2.66
C TRP A 313 -5.05 -15.01 -1.76
N GLY A 314 -6.00 -14.27 -2.34
CA GLY A 314 -7.19 -13.80 -1.62
C GLY A 314 -8.00 -14.95 -1.05
N GLY A 315 -8.28 -15.99 -1.84
CA GLY A 315 -9.00 -17.20 -1.41
C GLY A 315 -8.32 -17.91 -0.23
N VAL A 316 -6.99 -18.04 -0.28
CA VAL A 316 -6.18 -18.62 0.82
C VAL A 316 -6.35 -17.80 2.10
N HIS A 317 -6.21 -16.48 2.05
CA HIS A 317 -6.42 -15.63 3.22
C HIS A 317 -7.84 -15.72 3.78
N GLY A 318 -8.86 -15.71 2.90
CA GLY A 318 -10.26 -15.88 3.30
C GLY A 318 -10.49 -17.21 4.00
N ALA A 319 -10.00 -18.31 3.42
CA ALA A 319 -10.13 -19.65 3.99
C ALA A 319 -9.41 -19.80 5.34
N LEU A 320 -8.16 -19.30 5.45
CA LEU A 320 -7.38 -19.34 6.68
C LEU A 320 -8.05 -18.53 7.81
N LEU A 321 -8.63 -17.36 7.51
CA LEU A 321 -9.38 -16.58 8.49
C LEU A 321 -10.64 -17.30 9.00
N LEU A 322 -11.35 -17.99 8.11
CA LEU A 322 -12.53 -18.78 8.48
C LEU A 322 -12.14 -19.99 9.31
N LEU A 323 -11.05 -20.66 8.96
CA LEU A 323 -10.50 -21.79 9.71
C LEU A 323 -10.05 -21.33 11.11
N GLU A 324 -9.28 -20.24 11.20
CA GLU A 324 -8.84 -19.68 12.49
C GLU A 324 -10.06 -19.37 13.38
N LYS A 325 -11.09 -18.77 12.80
CA LYS A 325 -12.31 -18.48 13.54
C LYS A 325 -13.06 -19.74 14.00
N ALA A 326 -13.11 -20.78 13.18
CA ALA A 326 -13.76 -22.04 13.53
C ALA A 326 -13.01 -22.77 14.65
N LEU A 327 -11.68 -22.69 14.66
CA LEU A 327 -10.81 -23.31 15.67
C LEU A 327 -10.69 -22.50 16.97
N THR A 328 -11.11 -21.21 16.96
CA THR A 328 -11.04 -20.36 18.15
C THR A 328 -12.34 -20.47 18.95
N PRO A 329 -12.30 -20.98 20.20
CA PRO A 329 -13.51 -21.13 21.03
C PRO A 329 -14.18 -19.77 21.29
N CYS A 330 -15.51 -19.71 21.15
CA CYS A 330 -16.30 -18.55 21.51
C CYS A 330 -16.23 -18.33 23.04
N GLY A 331 -15.76 -17.14 23.48
CA GLY A 331 -15.85 -16.74 24.89
C GLY A 331 -14.61 -16.98 25.76
N GLY A 332 -13.50 -17.35 25.17
CA GLY A 332 -12.23 -17.46 25.92
C GLY A 332 -11.79 -16.08 26.45
N LYS A 333 -11.97 -15.83 27.76
CA LYS A 333 -11.33 -14.70 28.46
C LYS A 333 -9.82 -14.80 28.18
N HIS A 334 -9.20 -13.69 27.77
CA HIS A 334 -7.75 -13.62 27.60
C HIS A 334 -7.06 -13.92 28.93
N LYS A 335 -6.74 -15.21 29.19
CA LYS A 335 -5.82 -15.58 30.28
C LYS A 335 -4.48 -14.90 29.97
N ALA A 336 -3.81 -14.42 31.03
CA ALA A 336 -2.45 -13.88 30.90
C ALA A 336 -1.59 -14.90 30.15
N ARG A 337 -1.08 -14.50 28.99
CA ARG A 337 -0.34 -15.39 28.09
C ARG A 337 1.14 -15.37 28.49
N THR A 338 1.75 -16.54 28.56
CA THR A 338 3.20 -16.65 28.71
C THR A 338 3.90 -16.04 27.48
N ARG A 339 5.11 -15.51 27.66
CA ARG A 339 5.93 -15.00 26.54
C ARG A 339 6.07 -16.02 25.40
N THR A 340 6.29 -17.29 25.78
CA THR A 340 6.40 -18.39 24.81
C THR A 340 5.13 -18.56 23.98
N ALA A 341 3.95 -18.53 24.59
CA ALA A 341 2.70 -18.65 23.87
C ALA A 341 2.46 -17.47 22.90
N VAL A 342 2.91 -16.27 23.25
CA VAL A 342 2.86 -15.09 22.36
C VAL A 342 3.80 -15.29 21.18
N CYS A 343 5.06 -15.68 21.42
CA CYS A 343 6.04 -15.95 20.36
C CYS A 343 5.58 -17.03 19.39
N LEU A 344 5.02 -18.13 19.90
CA LEU A 344 4.48 -19.20 19.04
C LEU A 344 3.33 -18.74 18.16
N ARG A 345 2.45 -17.87 18.66
CA ARG A 345 1.37 -17.30 17.85
C ARG A 345 1.87 -16.36 16.77
N HIS A 346 2.84 -15.50 17.11
CA HIS A 346 3.47 -14.64 16.10
C HIS A 346 4.13 -15.50 15.01
N ALA A 347 4.90 -16.53 15.39
CA ALA A 347 5.52 -17.44 14.43
C ALA A 347 4.49 -18.17 13.57
N TYR A 348 3.42 -18.71 14.19
CA TYR A 348 2.32 -19.36 13.46
C TYR A 348 1.65 -18.41 12.46
N THR A 349 1.23 -17.21 12.91
CA THR A 349 0.57 -16.23 12.04
C THR A 349 1.48 -15.80 10.91
N PHE A 350 2.76 -15.52 11.22
CA PHE A 350 3.75 -15.14 10.23
C PHE A 350 3.99 -16.24 9.18
N SER A 351 4.08 -17.52 9.61
CA SER A 351 4.26 -18.64 8.68
C SER A 351 3.08 -18.78 7.72
N LEU A 352 1.83 -18.65 8.19
CA LEU A 352 0.66 -18.69 7.33
C LEU A 352 0.65 -17.54 6.32
N VAL A 353 1.04 -16.35 6.76
CA VAL A 353 1.17 -15.18 5.89
C VAL A 353 2.27 -15.39 4.84
N CYS A 354 3.42 -15.97 5.22
CA CYS A 354 4.50 -16.29 4.30
C CYS A 354 4.06 -17.30 3.22
N ILE A 355 3.33 -18.35 3.59
CA ILE A 355 2.76 -19.30 2.62
C ILE A 355 1.83 -18.58 1.63
N ALA A 356 0.98 -17.68 2.10
CA ALA A 356 0.12 -16.89 1.23
C ALA A 356 0.93 -15.95 0.32
N TRP A 357 2.03 -15.36 0.83
CA TRP A 357 2.91 -14.51 0.04
C TRP A 357 3.57 -15.23 -1.14
N VAL A 358 3.78 -16.55 -1.08
CA VAL A 358 4.29 -17.32 -2.22
C VAL A 358 3.35 -17.19 -3.41
N PHE A 359 2.03 -17.33 -3.19
CA PHE A 359 1.03 -17.12 -4.25
C PHE A 359 1.01 -15.68 -4.77
N PHE A 360 1.23 -14.70 -3.90
CA PHE A 360 1.24 -13.30 -4.31
C PHE A 360 2.43 -12.97 -5.23
N ARG A 361 3.64 -13.54 -4.93
CA ARG A 361 4.89 -13.22 -5.66
C ARG A 361 5.10 -14.05 -6.91
N ALA A 362 4.66 -15.29 -6.93
CA ALA A 362 4.87 -16.21 -8.05
C ALA A 362 4.21 -15.67 -9.34
N ALA A 363 4.77 -16.01 -10.49
CA ALA A 363 4.24 -15.60 -11.79
C ALA A 363 2.92 -16.30 -12.12
N SER A 364 2.72 -17.53 -11.59
CA SER A 364 1.51 -18.33 -11.79
C SER A 364 1.14 -19.15 -10.56
N VAL A 365 -0.06 -19.73 -10.54
CA VAL A 365 -0.47 -20.67 -9.48
C VAL A 365 0.39 -21.93 -9.52
N SER A 366 0.74 -22.41 -10.71
CA SER A 366 1.64 -23.57 -10.88
C SER A 366 3.03 -23.32 -10.31
N ASP A 367 3.60 -22.14 -10.54
CA ASP A 367 4.91 -21.77 -9.98
C ASP A 367 4.87 -21.65 -8.45
N ALA A 368 3.76 -21.10 -7.91
CA ALA A 368 3.57 -21.04 -6.47
C ALA A 368 3.53 -22.44 -5.84
N LEU A 369 2.77 -23.35 -6.43
CA LEU A 369 2.70 -24.75 -5.98
C LEU A 369 4.04 -25.48 -6.14
N LEU A 370 4.76 -25.24 -7.25
CA LEU A 370 6.09 -25.79 -7.48
C LEU A 370 7.07 -25.29 -6.41
N LEU A 371 7.14 -23.99 -6.12
CA LEU A 371 7.98 -23.44 -5.05
C LEU A 371 7.65 -24.08 -3.69
N LEU A 372 6.37 -24.21 -3.35
CA LEU A 372 5.96 -24.86 -2.10
C LEU A 372 6.37 -26.33 -2.04
N SER A 373 6.32 -27.05 -3.17
CA SER A 373 6.79 -28.45 -3.26
C SER A 373 8.30 -28.60 -3.14
N ARG A 374 9.06 -27.54 -3.45
CA ARG A 374 10.54 -27.52 -3.31
C ARG A 374 11.00 -27.28 -1.88
N LEU A 375 10.16 -26.77 -0.99
CA LEU A 375 10.52 -26.51 0.41
C LEU A 375 11.19 -27.70 1.14
N PRO A 376 10.76 -28.97 0.99
CA PRO A 376 11.42 -30.09 1.65
C PRO A 376 12.65 -30.64 0.89
N VAL A 377 13.02 -30.07 -0.26
CA VAL A 377 14.00 -30.64 -1.19
C VAL A 377 15.40 -30.07 -0.93
N ASP A 378 16.42 -30.92 -0.98
CA ASP A 378 17.84 -30.58 -1.00
C ASP A 378 18.34 -29.70 0.17
N TRP A 379 18.16 -30.21 1.39
CA TRP A 379 18.62 -29.60 2.63
C TRP A 379 20.02 -30.08 3.06
N SER A 380 20.95 -30.24 2.11
CA SER A 380 22.34 -30.56 2.44
C SER A 380 23.07 -29.35 3.05
N LEU A 381 24.11 -29.60 3.85
CA LEU A 381 24.94 -28.50 4.39
C LEU A 381 25.62 -27.69 3.29
N SER A 382 26.01 -28.34 2.20
CA SER A 382 26.59 -27.67 1.02
C SER A 382 25.58 -26.73 0.36
N THR A 383 24.34 -27.18 0.15
CA THR A 383 23.28 -26.37 -0.43
C THR A 383 22.90 -25.18 0.48
N LEU A 384 22.84 -25.40 1.78
CA LEU A 384 22.60 -24.31 2.73
C LEU A 384 23.73 -23.27 2.66
N HIS A 385 24.99 -23.72 2.66
CA HIS A 385 26.15 -22.84 2.55
C HIS A 385 26.18 -22.06 1.25
N THR A 386 25.96 -22.71 0.10
CA THR A 386 25.89 -22.02 -1.21
C THR A 386 24.73 -21.04 -1.29
N THR A 387 23.56 -21.37 -0.73
CA THR A 387 22.41 -20.47 -0.63
C THR A 387 22.74 -19.21 0.18
N LEU A 388 23.40 -19.34 1.32
CA LEU A 388 23.81 -18.19 2.14
C LEU A 388 24.86 -17.34 1.43
N LEU A 389 25.83 -17.96 0.75
CA LEU A 389 26.85 -17.24 -0.01
C LEU A 389 26.26 -16.50 -1.23
N SER A 390 25.21 -17.03 -1.85
CA SER A 390 24.59 -16.40 -3.02
C SER A 390 23.91 -15.07 -2.74
N ILE A 391 23.58 -14.75 -1.47
CA ILE A 391 23.09 -13.41 -1.09
C ILE A 391 24.20 -12.37 -1.26
N GLY A 392 25.45 -12.75 -0.99
CA GLY A 392 26.61 -11.84 -0.99
C GLY A 392 26.76 -11.04 0.32
N ILE A 393 27.97 -10.60 0.57
CA ILE A 393 28.31 -9.85 1.79
C ILE A 393 27.68 -8.44 1.80
N GLN A 394 27.74 -7.75 0.65
CA GLN A 394 27.21 -6.38 0.53
C GLN A 394 25.70 -6.30 0.83
N PRO A 395 24.81 -7.10 0.20
CA PRO A 395 23.37 -7.11 0.54
C PRO A 395 23.11 -7.42 2.02
N VAL A 396 23.83 -8.37 2.61
CA VAL A 396 23.69 -8.68 4.05
C VAL A 396 24.06 -7.48 4.92
N ALA A 397 25.15 -6.79 4.58
CA ALA A 397 25.58 -5.59 5.31
C ALA A 397 24.57 -4.44 5.17
N GLU A 398 24.02 -4.21 3.97
CA GLU A 398 23.00 -3.19 3.70
C GLU A 398 21.71 -3.47 4.47
N LEU A 399 21.21 -4.71 4.42
CA LEU A 399 20.03 -5.14 5.19
C LEU A 399 20.26 -4.98 6.69
N GLY A 400 21.42 -5.40 7.19
CA GLY A 400 21.78 -5.30 8.62
C GLY A 400 21.88 -3.85 9.07
N LEU A 401 22.59 -3.00 8.35
CA LEU A 401 22.75 -1.58 8.65
C LEU A 401 21.39 -0.85 8.58
N GLY A 402 20.62 -1.07 7.53
CA GLY A 402 19.32 -0.46 7.37
C GLY A 402 18.36 -0.84 8.50
N ALA A 403 18.30 -2.12 8.86
CA ALA A 403 17.47 -2.61 9.97
C ALA A 403 17.92 -2.05 11.32
N LEU A 404 19.22 -2.00 11.59
CA LEU A 404 19.79 -1.44 12.82
C LEU A 404 19.46 0.06 12.95
N CYS A 405 19.72 0.84 11.90
CA CYS A 405 19.40 2.27 11.91
C CYS A 405 17.92 2.54 12.12
N LEU A 406 17.03 1.79 11.44
CA LEU A 406 15.58 1.91 11.64
C LEU A 406 15.13 1.54 13.06
N HIS A 407 15.80 0.56 13.69
CA HIS A 407 15.52 0.17 15.08
C HIS A 407 15.92 1.26 16.09
N LEU A 408 17.02 1.97 15.83
CA LEU A 408 17.51 3.04 16.70
C LEU A 408 16.74 4.36 16.56
N LEU A 409 15.97 4.52 15.49
CA LEU A 409 15.14 5.72 15.28
C LEU A 409 13.84 5.63 16.11
N PRO A 410 13.39 6.76 16.71
CA PRO A 410 12.13 6.80 17.44
C PRO A 410 10.95 6.53 16.50
N GLU A 411 9.95 5.79 16.96
CA GLU A 411 8.74 5.51 16.19
C GLU A 411 7.80 6.72 16.08
N THR A 412 7.91 7.66 17.03
CA THR A 412 7.11 8.89 17.07
C THR A 412 7.98 10.09 17.43
N SER A 413 7.60 11.27 16.94
CA SER A 413 8.31 12.53 17.20
C SER A 413 8.11 13.10 18.61
N SER A 414 7.37 12.42 19.48
CA SER A 414 7.01 12.92 20.82
C SER A 414 8.12 12.80 21.87
N ALA A 415 9.14 11.99 21.61
CA ALA A 415 10.30 11.88 22.49
C ALA A 415 11.40 12.86 22.06
N ALA A 416 12.00 13.56 23.00
CA ALA A 416 13.20 14.36 22.74
C ALA A 416 14.27 13.47 22.09
N PRO A 417 14.90 13.90 20.98
CA PRO A 417 15.85 13.07 20.26
C PRO A 417 17.09 12.83 21.15
N SER A 418 17.42 11.56 21.36
CA SER A 418 18.66 11.20 22.04
C SER A 418 19.86 11.42 21.10
N PRO A 419 21.08 11.64 21.61
CA PRO A 419 22.29 11.72 20.77
C PRO A 419 22.46 10.51 19.85
N ARG A 420 22.08 9.30 20.32
CA ARG A 420 22.11 8.07 19.53
C ARG A 420 21.10 8.09 18.39
N SER A 421 19.88 8.60 18.62
CA SER A 421 18.88 8.70 17.57
C SER A 421 19.23 9.79 16.53
N ILE A 422 19.89 10.88 16.94
CA ILE A 422 20.38 11.90 16.01
C ILE A 422 21.49 11.29 15.12
N LEU A 423 22.45 10.62 15.71
CA LEU A 423 23.52 9.95 14.97
C LEU A 423 22.96 8.91 14.00
N ALA A 424 22.02 8.07 14.46
CA ALA A 424 21.35 7.08 13.60
C ALA A 424 20.59 7.73 12.44
N PHE A 425 19.93 8.86 12.69
CA PHE A 425 19.25 9.62 11.63
C PHE A 425 20.24 10.16 10.60
N CYS A 426 21.33 10.78 11.04
CA CYS A 426 22.36 11.33 10.14
C CYS A 426 23.01 10.23 9.30
N LEU A 427 23.39 9.10 9.94
CA LEU A 427 23.97 7.97 9.23
C LEU A 427 23.00 7.39 8.21
N LEU A 428 21.74 7.21 8.59
CA LEU A 428 20.72 6.69 7.69
C LEU A 428 20.45 7.64 6.52
N ALA A 429 20.38 8.95 6.78
CA ALA A 429 20.18 9.95 5.73
C ALA A 429 21.34 9.93 4.73
N LEU A 430 22.59 9.88 5.20
CA LEU A 430 23.78 9.78 4.36
C LEU A 430 23.78 8.48 3.53
N THR A 431 23.45 7.35 4.14
CA THR A 431 23.40 6.06 3.46
C THR A 431 22.28 6.03 2.39
N VAL A 432 21.12 6.61 2.70
CA VAL A 432 20.01 6.77 1.75
C VAL A 432 20.43 7.63 0.56
N VAL A 433 21.11 8.75 0.79
CA VAL A 433 21.60 9.62 -0.28
C VAL A 433 22.61 8.88 -1.15
N ALA A 434 23.57 8.17 -0.54
CA ALA A 434 24.55 7.37 -1.27
C ALA A 434 23.88 6.26 -2.10
N ALA A 435 22.92 5.52 -1.54
CA ALA A 435 22.16 4.50 -2.24
C ALA A 435 21.36 5.10 -3.41
N TRP A 436 20.73 6.25 -3.20
CA TRP A 436 20.00 6.94 -4.26
C TRP A 436 20.92 7.36 -5.42
N PHE A 437 22.10 7.92 -5.14
CA PHE A 437 23.08 8.23 -6.18
C PHE A 437 23.59 6.97 -6.89
N SER A 438 23.77 5.87 -6.18
CA SER A 438 24.14 4.58 -6.78
C SER A 438 23.07 4.10 -7.76
N THR A 439 21.79 4.18 -7.39
CA THR A 439 20.69 3.78 -8.30
C THR A 439 20.61 4.65 -9.55
N LEU A 440 20.96 5.94 -9.46
CA LEU A 440 21.04 6.81 -10.64
C LEU A 440 22.17 6.43 -11.59
N HIS A 441 23.33 6.01 -11.04
CA HIS A 441 24.48 5.61 -11.83
C HIS A 441 24.28 4.28 -12.54
N THR A 442 23.68 3.33 -11.84
CA THR A 442 23.44 1.97 -12.38
C THR A 442 22.19 1.87 -13.25
N GLY A 443 21.33 2.90 -13.25
CA GLY A 443 20.03 2.88 -13.94
C GLY A 443 19.02 1.90 -13.34
N THR A 444 19.33 1.25 -12.22
CA THR A 444 18.55 0.21 -11.56
C THR A 444 17.56 0.80 -10.55
N THR A 445 16.60 1.61 -11.00
CA THR A 445 15.49 2.01 -10.12
C THR A 445 14.41 0.94 -10.18
N ASN A 446 14.31 0.11 -9.15
CA ASN A 446 13.17 -0.79 -9.04
C ASN A 446 11.88 0.01 -8.80
N ALA A 447 10.88 -0.18 -9.67
CA ALA A 447 9.56 0.37 -9.44
C ALA A 447 9.03 -0.15 -8.09
N PHE A 448 8.21 0.66 -7.38
CA PHE A 448 7.51 0.12 -6.22
C PHE A 448 6.65 -1.08 -6.64
N ILE A 449 6.61 -2.09 -5.78
CA ILE A 449 5.96 -3.38 -6.07
C ILE A 449 4.50 -3.22 -6.53
N TYR A 450 3.78 -2.24 -6.01
CA TYR A 450 2.41 -1.91 -6.40
C TYR A 450 2.25 -1.25 -7.77
N PHE A 451 3.32 -0.94 -8.47
CA PHE A 451 3.28 -0.46 -9.88
C PHE A 451 3.43 -1.60 -10.87
N GLN A 452 3.72 -2.81 -10.38
CA GLN A 452 3.92 -3.99 -11.20
C GLN A 452 2.64 -4.82 -11.38
N PHE A 453 1.55 -4.47 -10.66
CA PHE A 453 0.28 -5.24 -10.63
C PHE A 453 -0.90 -4.43 -11.14
#